data_844611cc9602162ded37d5a03ce0315d
#
_entry.id   844611cc9602162ded37d5a03ce0315d
#
_cell.length_a   1.000
_cell.length_b   1.000
_cell.length_c   1.000
_cell.angle_alpha   90.00
_cell.angle_beta   90.00
_cell.angle_gamma   90.00
#
_symmetry.space_group_name_H-M   'P 1'
#
loop_
_entity.id
_entity.type
_entity.pdbx_description
1 polymer ?
#
loop_
_entity_poly.entity_id
_entity_poly.type
_entity_poly.pdbx_seq_one_letter_code
_entity_poly.pdbx_strand_id
1 'polypeptide(L)'
;MTPDDEAVAEVIALERALLTREVRSSAAALDELLDPEFTETGVSGRRWTRAEILAELLAEADAEAEAEAGQDRIADHTMAGRWLAADVVMLTFETDHEGRRVRRVSLWRRSGGRWRVLYHQGTLVPPAPAQETAPPAAQ
;
A
#
# COMPACT_ATOMS: atom_id res chain seq x y z
N MET A 1 -17.11 6.43 18.45
CA MET A 1 -15.78 6.30 17.84
C MET A 1 -14.77 7.11 18.61
N THR A 2 -13.68 6.53 18.98
CA THR A 2 -12.67 7.21 19.76
C THR A 2 -11.75 8.02 18.85
N PRO A 3 -10.98 8.98 19.40
CA PRO A 3 -10.00 9.69 18.60
C PRO A 3 -8.99 8.76 17.93
N ASP A 4 -8.64 7.64 18.58
CA ASP A 4 -7.70 6.68 18.00
C ASP A 4 -8.34 5.98 16.80
N ASP A 5 -9.62 5.67 16.88
CA ASP A 5 -10.33 5.06 15.76
C ASP A 5 -10.45 6.05 14.60
N GLU A 6 -10.65 7.33 14.91
CA GLU A 6 -10.75 8.35 13.88
C GLU A 6 -9.43 8.53 13.16
N ALA A 7 -8.32 8.46 13.89
CA ALA A 7 -7.01 8.57 13.28
C ALA A 7 -6.72 7.38 12.36
N VAL A 8 -7.08 6.17 12.79
CA VAL A 8 -6.93 4.99 11.94
C VAL A 8 -7.76 5.14 10.67
N ALA A 9 -9.00 5.64 10.81
CA ALA A 9 -9.87 5.84 9.65
C ALA A 9 -9.27 6.88 8.69
N GLU A 10 -8.64 7.92 9.23
CA GLU A 10 -7.98 8.92 8.41
C GLU A 10 -6.81 8.31 7.63
N VAL A 11 -6.01 7.51 8.30
CA VAL A 11 -4.85 6.86 7.66
C VAL A 11 -5.32 5.90 6.57
N ILE A 12 -6.39 5.16 6.82
CA ILE A 12 -6.98 4.28 5.80
C ILE A 12 -7.41 5.10 4.57
N ALA A 13 -8.04 6.25 4.80
CA ALA A 13 -8.45 7.10 3.68
C ALA A 13 -7.25 7.61 2.89
N LEU A 14 -6.16 7.96 3.58
CA LEU A 14 -4.95 8.40 2.91
C LEU A 14 -4.29 7.28 2.10
N GLU A 15 -4.30 6.05 2.65
CA GLU A 15 -3.76 4.91 1.92
C GLU A 15 -4.57 4.66 0.64
N ARG A 16 -5.89 4.75 0.72
CA ARG A 16 -6.74 4.58 -0.45
C ARG A 16 -6.48 5.67 -1.48
N ALA A 17 -6.25 6.90 -1.02
CA ALA A 17 -5.95 8.02 -1.91
C ALA A 17 -4.67 7.77 -2.70
N LEU A 18 -3.67 7.15 -2.07
CA LEU A 18 -2.41 6.85 -2.75
C LEU A 18 -2.58 5.89 -3.90
N LEU A 19 -3.65 5.10 -3.92
CA LEU A 19 -3.88 4.16 -5.00
C LEU A 19 -4.69 4.76 -6.13
N THR A 20 -5.13 6.01 -6.00
CA THR A 20 -5.90 6.64 -7.07
C THR A 20 -4.97 7.23 -8.11
N ARG A 21 -5.45 7.26 -9.34
CA ARG A 21 -4.69 7.84 -10.42
C ARG A 21 -4.50 9.33 -10.19
N GLU A 22 -5.49 9.98 -9.59
CA GLU A 22 -5.41 11.40 -9.32
C GLU A 22 -4.20 11.74 -8.46
N VAL A 23 -3.94 10.99 -7.42
CA VAL A 23 -2.80 11.23 -6.55
C VAL A 23 -1.50 10.77 -7.21
N ARG A 24 -1.52 9.59 -7.85
CA ARG A 24 -0.31 9.04 -8.46
C ARG A 24 0.21 9.87 -9.62
N SER A 25 -0.64 10.66 -10.24
CA SER A 25 -0.20 11.54 -11.32
C SER A 25 0.19 12.93 -10.82
N SER A 26 0.12 13.18 -9.53
CA SER A 26 0.42 14.49 -8.97
C SER A 26 1.70 14.45 -8.12
N ALA A 27 2.76 15.04 -8.62
CA ALA A 27 4.01 15.11 -7.87
C ALA A 27 3.83 15.83 -6.54
N ALA A 28 3.00 16.88 -6.51
CA ALA A 28 2.77 17.63 -5.28
C ALA A 28 2.02 16.79 -4.24
N ALA A 29 1.00 16.03 -4.66
CA ALA A 29 0.24 15.20 -3.75
C ALA A 29 1.11 14.07 -3.19
N LEU A 30 1.92 13.43 -4.04
CA LEU A 30 2.83 12.39 -3.59
C LEU A 30 3.87 12.94 -2.63
N ASP A 31 4.40 14.12 -2.91
CA ASP A 31 5.39 14.74 -2.07
C ASP A 31 4.83 15.01 -0.67
N GLU A 32 3.55 15.34 -0.57
CA GLU A 32 2.94 15.57 0.73
C GLU A 32 2.62 14.29 1.48
N LEU A 33 2.34 13.21 0.80
CA LEU A 33 1.95 11.97 1.45
C LEU A 33 3.11 11.05 1.81
N LEU A 34 4.24 11.21 1.15
CA LEU A 34 5.42 10.38 1.44
C LEU A 34 6.30 11.07 2.46
N ASP A 35 6.59 10.37 3.56
CA ASP A 35 7.48 10.89 4.59
C ASP A 35 8.85 11.17 3.97
N PRO A 36 9.57 12.21 4.43
CA PRO A 36 10.92 12.47 3.90
C PRO A 36 11.85 11.26 3.98
N GLU A 37 11.61 10.36 4.93
CA GLU A 37 12.44 9.17 5.08
C GLU A 37 11.80 7.93 4.48
N PHE A 38 10.81 8.09 3.63
CA PHE A 38 10.09 6.96 3.05
C PHE A 38 11.00 6.01 2.30
N THR A 39 10.78 4.72 2.49
CA THR A 39 11.40 3.67 1.67
C THR A 39 10.35 2.60 1.39
N GLU A 40 10.59 1.83 0.36
CA GLU A 40 9.66 0.78 -0.03
C GLU A 40 10.41 -0.48 -0.43
N THR A 41 9.84 -1.64 -0.12
CA THR A 41 10.30 -2.90 -0.66
C THR A 41 9.19 -3.44 -1.55
N GLY A 42 9.44 -3.53 -2.82
CA GLY A 42 8.44 -3.98 -3.80
C GLY A 42 8.28 -5.49 -3.80
N VAL A 43 7.27 -5.96 -4.53
CA VAL A 43 6.96 -7.40 -4.58
C VAL A 43 8.10 -8.24 -5.15
N SER A 44 8.99 -7.65 -5.91
CA SER A 44 10.14 -8.37 -6.46
C SER A 44 11.29 -8.46 -5.46
N GLY A 45 11.16 -7.80 -4.32
CA GLY A 45 12.23 -7.69 -3.34
C GLY A 45 13.11 -6.48 -3.55
N ARG A 46 12.88 -5.72 -4.60
CA ARG A 46 13.68 -4.52 -4.85
C ARG A 46 13.38 -3.45 -3.80
N ARG A 47 14.42 -2.82 -3.30
CA ARG A 47 14.27 -1.69 -2.39
C ARG A 47 14.29 -0.40 -3.17
N TRP A 48 13.41 0.51 -2.79
CA TRP A 48 13.27 1.79 -3.45
C TRP A 48 13.48 2.91 -2.45
N THR A 49 14.23 3.93 -2.85
CA THR A 49 14.30 5.16 -2.08
C THR A 49 13.08 6.02 -2.40
N ARG A 50 12.87 7.05 -1.60
CA ARG A 50 11.77 8.01 -1.84
C ARG A 50 11.85 8.61 -3.24
N ALA A 51 13.02 9.06 -3.63
CA ALA A 51 13.20 9.67 -4.95
C ALA A 51 12.91 8.69 -6.07
N GLU A 52 13.37 7.45 -5.92
CA GLU A 52 13.12 6.42 -6.91
C GLU A 52 11.63 6.10 -7.03
N ILE A 53 10.93 5.99 -5.89
CA ILE A 53 9.52 5.63 -5.94
C ILE A 53 8.68 6.77 -6.50
N LEU A 54 9.04 8.03 -6.21
CA LEU A 54 8.34 9.16 -6.79
C LEU A 54 8.44 9.13 -8.32
N ALA A 55 9.63 8.90 -8.83
CA ALA A 55 9.83 8.83 -10.27
C ALA A 55 9.06 7.68 -10.89
N GLU A 56 9.08 6.52 -10.22
CA GLU A 56 8.40 5.34 -10.72
C GLU A 56 6.88 5.50 -10.74
N LEU A 57 6.30 6.02 -9.67
CA LEU A 57 4.86 6.21 -9.61
C LEU A 57 4.38 7.20 -10.68
N LEU A 58 5.13 8.25 -10.90
CA LEU A 58 4.75 9.22 -11.94
C LEU A 58 4.89 8.62 -13.33
N ALA A 59 5.91 7.80 -13.56
CA ALA A 59 6.09 7.14 -14.84
C ALA A 59 4.98 6.10 -15.08
N GLU A 60 4.59 5.36 -14.03
CA GLU A 60 3.49 4.40 -14.14
C GLU A 60 2.18 5.11 -14.44
N ALA A 61 1.92 6.24 -13.81
CA ALA A 61 0.70 6.98 -14.05
C ALA A 61 0.61 7.47 -15.51
N ASP A 62 1.72 7.89 -16.07
CA ASP A 62 1.75 8.31 -17.47
C ASP A 62 1.51 7.11 -18.38
N ALA A 63 2.12 5.98 -18.10
CA ALA A 63 1.93 4.79 -18.90
C ALA A 63 0.50 4.29 -18.83
N GLU A 64 -0.11 4.31 -17.64
CA GLU A 64 -1.49 3.90 -17.45
C GLU A 64 -2.44 4.83 -18.22
N ALA A 65 -2.16 6.11 -18.25
CA ALA A 65 -2.97 7.07 -18.97
C ALA A 65 -2.98 6.75 -20.45
N GLU A 66 -1.85 6.34 -21.00
CA GLU A 66 -1.75 6.04 -22.40
C GLU A 66 -2.34 4.66 -22.72
N ALA A 67 -2.13 3.70 -21.88
CA ALA A 67 -2.56 2.34 -22.11
C ALA A 67 -3.96 2.03 -21.57
N GLU A 68 -4.54 2.95 -20.86
CA GLU A 68 -5.83 2.75 -20.20
C GLU A 68 -5.75 1.54 -19.28
N ALA A 69 -4.59 1.28 -18.72
CA ALA A 69 -4.39 0.14 -17.86
C ALA A 69 -5.12 0.33 -16.54
N GLY A 70 -5.55 -0.75 -15.95
CA GLY A 70 -6.19 -0.70 -14.64
C GLY A 70 -5.20 -0.46 -13.55
N GLN A 71 -5.70 0.01 -12.42
CA GLN A 71 -4.88 0.19 -11.23
C GLN A 71 -5.10 -1.00 -10.31
N ASP A 72 -4.21 -1.16 -9.33
CA ASP A 72 -4.39 -2.16 -8.31
C ASP A 72 -5.71 -1.93 -7.61
N ARG A 73 -6.41 -3.00 -7.30
CA ARG A 73 -7.67 -2.89 -6.58
C ARG A 73 -7.48 -3.36 -5.15
N ILE A 74 -7.94 -2.55 -4.22
CA ILE A 74 -7.91 -2.93 -2.82
C ILE A 74 -9.07 -3.90 -2.58
N ALA A 75 -8.75 -5.00 -1.93
CA ALA A 75 -9.81 -5.89 -1.45
C ALA A 75 -10.34 -5.22 -0.19
N ASP A 76 -11.44 -4.51 -0.32
CA ASP A 76 -11.95 -3.65 0.74
C ASP A 76 -12.07 -4.29 2.11
N HIS A 77 -12.42 -5.53 2.15
CA HIS A 77 -12.62 -6.21 3.43
C HIS A 77 -11.31 -6.55 4.13
N THR A 78 -10.17 -6.32 3.49
CA THR A 78 -8.89 -6.71 4.08
C THR A 78 -8.17 -5.55 4.77
N MET A 79 -8.57 -4.32 4.51
CA MET A 79 -7.81 -3.19 5.07
C MET A 79 -8.08 -3.03 6.57
N ALA A 80 -7.03 -3.13 7.35
CA ALA A 80 -7.12 -2.99 8.80
C ALA A 80 -5.93 -2.17 9.30
N GLY A 81 -6.15 -1.42 10.37
CA GLY A 81 -5.10 -0.60 10.92
C GLY A 81 -4.99 -0.76 12.42
N ARG A 82 -3.81 -0.56 12.94
CA ARG A 82 -3.60 -0.54 14.38
C ARG A 82 -2.42 0.35 14.74
N TRP A 83 -2.48 0.90 15.94
CA TRP A 83 -1.40 1.71 16.45
C TRP A 83 -0.22 0.83 16.84
N LEU A 84 0.98 1.23 16.46
CA LEU A 84 2.20 0.57 16.90
C LEU A 84 2.92 1.42 17.93
N ALA A 85 2.73 2.72 17.89
CA ALA A 85 3.36 3.68 18.80
C ALA A 85 2.47 4.93 18.83
N ALA A 86 2.82 5.89 19.64
CA ALA A 86 2.01 7.11 19.80
C ALA A 86 1.86 7.90 18.49
N ASP A 87 2.76 7.72 17.55
CA ASP A 87 2.74 8.46 16.30
C ASP A 87 2.83 7.55 15.07
N VAL A 88 2.63 6.25 15.23
CA VAL A 88 2.75 5.30 14.11
C VAL A 88 1.53 4.38 14.05
N VAL A 89 0.90 4.32 12.89
CA VAL A 89 -0.17 3.37 12.60
C VAL A 89 0.30 2.43 11.51
N MET A 90 0.07 1.15 11.69
CA MET A 90 0.35 0.16 10.67
C MET A 90 -0.94 -0.24 9.98
N LEU A 91 -0.94 -0.22 8.66
CA LEU A 91 -2.06 -0.75 7.88
C LEU A 91 -1.62 -2.04 7.22
N THR A 92 -2.54 -3.01 7.20
CA THR A 92 -2.35 -4.21 6.40
C THR A 92 -3.55 -4.37 5.49
N PHE A 93 -3.31 -4.79 4.27
CA PHE A 93 -4.38 -4.96 3.29
C PHE A 93 -3.89 -5.83 2.14
N GLU A 94 -4.81 -6.18 1.26
CA GLU A 94 -4.47 -6.94 0.06
C GLU A 94 -4.98 -6.20 -1.16
N THR A 95 -4.27 -6.37 -2.25
CA THR A 95 -4.69 -5.81 -3.54
C THR A 95 -4.63 -6.89 -4.59
N ASP A 96 -5.36 -6.66 -5.68
CA ASP A 96 -5.29 -7.52 -6.84
C ASP A 96 -4.55 -6.72 -7.90
N HIS A 97 -3.50 -7.30 -8.43
CA HIS A 97 -2.73 -6.68 -9.49
C HIS A 97 -2.59 -7.69 -10.62
N GLU A 98 -3.23 -7.41 -11.74
CA GLU A 98 -3.20 -8.30 -12.89
C GLU A 98 -3.54 -9.74 -12.55
N GLY A 99 -4.57 -9.91 -11.75
CA GLY A 99 -5.03 -11.23 -11.36
C GLY A 99 -4.23 -11.89 -10.26
N ARG A 100 -3.26 -11.20 -9.71
CA ARG A 100 -2.42 -11.73 -8.64
C ARG A 100 -2.71 -11.01 -7.34
N ARG A 101 -2.75 -11.77 -6.26
CA ARG A 101 -3.00 -11.20 -4.94
C ARG A 101 -1.68 -10.77 -4.31
N VAL A 102 -1.66 -9.57 -3.77
CA VAL A 102 -0.48 -9.02 -3.10
C VAL A 102 -0.87 -8.63 -1.68
N ARG A 103 -0.11 -9.08 -0.70
CA ARG A 103 -0.29 -8.65 0.68
C ARG A 103 0.60 -7.44 0.92
N ARG A 104 0.02 -6.41 1.53
CA ARG A 104 0.74 -5.15 1.68
C ARG A 104 0.72 -4.69 3.13
N VAL A 105 1.79 -4.01 3.51
CA VAL A 105 1.85 -3.35 4.81
C VAL A 105 2.37 -1.94 4.58
N SER A 106 1.78 -0.98 5.26
CA SER A 106 2.25 0.39 5.25
C SER A 106 2.41 0.87 6.68
N LEU A 107 3.46 1.60 6.93
CA LEU A 107 3.64 2.26 8.21
C LEU A 107 3.45 3.75 7.98
N TRP A 108 2.47 4.33 8.69
CA TRP A 108 2.18 5.76 8.60
C TRP A 108 2.63 6.45 9.88
N ARG A 109 3.35 7.54 9.73
CA ARG A 109 3.87 8.28 10.87
C ARG A 109 3.25 9.67 10.91
N ARG A 110 2.86 10.09 12.11
CA ARG A 110 2.31 11.42 12.29
C ARG A 110 3.41 12.34 12.81
N SER A 111 3.60 13.46 12.15
CA SER A 111 4.60 14.44 12.54
C SER A 111 4.03 15.82 12.20
N GLY A 112 4.10 16.73 13.14
CA GLY A 112 3.55 18.07 12.96
C GLY A 112 2.05 18.05 12.66
N GLY A 113 1.33 17.08 13.22
CA GLY A 113 -0.11 16.94 13.02
C GLY A 113 -0.50 16.35 11.67
N ARG A 114 0.46 15.90 10.89
CA ARG A 114 0.18 15.36 9.56
C ARG A 114 0.68 13.93 9.43
N TRP A 115 -0.13 13.11 8.77
CA TRP A 115 0.22 11.71 8.51
C TRP A 115 0.94 11.59 7.18
N ARG A 116 2.08 10.86 7.18
CA ARG A 116 2.80 10.54 5.96
C ARG A 116 3.24 9.09 6.02
N VAL A 117 3.25 8.43 4.88
CA VAL A 117 3.68 7.03 4.85
C VAL A 117 5.20 6.97 4.94
N LEU A 118 5.68 6.15 5.89
CA LEU A 118 7.11 6.01 6.16
C LEU A 118 7.69 4.81 5.46
N TYR A 119 6.92 3.73 5.33
CA TYR A 119 7.40 2.51 4.73
C TYR A 119 6.25 1.73 4.10
N HIS A 120 6.53 1.08 3.00
CA HIS A 120 5.55 0.21 2.35
C HIS A 120 6.25 -1.05 1.86
N GLN A 121 5.58 -2.20 1.98
CA GLN A 121 6.08 -3.45 1.44
C GLN A 121 4.94 -4.27 0.86
N GLY A 122 5.18 -4.85 -0.29
CA GLY A 122 4.22 -5.77 -0.91
C GLY A 122 4.86 -7.13 -1.09
N THR A 123 4.08 -8.18 -0.87
CA THR A 123 4.54 -9.55 -1.03
C THR A 123 3.48 -10.34 -1.79
N LEU A 124 3.89 -11.05 -2.80
CA LEU A 124 2.95 -11.85 -3.57
C LEU A 124 2.42 -12.99 -2.71
N VAL A 125 1.12 -13.19 -2.76
CA VAL A 125 0.51 -14.35 -2.12
C VAL A 125 0.78 -15.54 -3.03
N PRO A 126 1.26 -16.66 -2.51
CA PRO A 126 1.49 -17.83 -3.33
C PRO A 126 0.19 -18.29 -3.98
N PRO A 127 0.23 -18.82 -5.19
CA PRO A 127 -0.98 -19.36 -5.78
C PRO A 127 -1.49 -20.50 -4.91
N ALA A 128 -2.80 -20.73 -4.96
CA ALA A 128 -3.39 -21.80 -4.22
C ALA A 128 -2.73 -23.13 -4.64
N PRO A 129 -2.51 -24.04 -3.74
CA PRO A 129 -1.93 -25.31 -4.08
C PRO A 129 -2.82 -25.95 -5.10
N ALA A 130 -2.19 -26.55 -6.03
CA ALA A 130 -2.93 -27.16 -7.02
C ALA A 130 -3.79 -28.14 -6.34
N GLN A 131 -4.88 -28.13 -6.59
CA GLN A 131 -5.84 -28.96 -6.16
C GLN A 131 -5.48 -30.12 -5.63
N GLU A 132 -4.71 -30.18 -5.19
CA GLU A 132 -4.33 -31.15 -4.71
C GLU A 132 -4.86 -31.61 -3.79
N THR A 133 -5.03 -32.29 -3.81
CA THR A 133 -5.52 -33.03 -3.06
C THR A 133 -5.01 -32.95 -1.85
N ALA A 134 -5.77 -32.72 -1.08
CA ALA A 134 -5.46 -32.64 0.19
C ALA A 134 -4.82 -33.84 0.62
N PRO A 135 -3.92 -33.70 1.37
CA PRO A 135 -3.27 -34.79 1.85
C PRO A 135 -4.19 -35.45 2.76
N PRO A 136 -4.11 -36.53 2.76
CA PRO A 136 -4.91 -37.27 3.54
C PRO A 136 -4.50 -36.91 4.85
N ALA A 137 -5.23 -36.69 5.47
CA ALA A 137 -4.97 -36.32 6.56
C ALA A 137 -4.15 -37.04 7.25
N ALA A 138 -3.84 -37.07 7.61
CA ALA A 138 -3.29 -37.47 8.18
C ALA A 138 -2.90 -37.80 8.69
N GLN A 139 -2.80 -37.84 8.69
CA GLN A 139 -2.29 -38.09 9.15
C GLN A 139 -1.85 -37.89 9.99
#